data_2cb9b2946f3874695867f4f169a6f3ed
#
_entry.id   2cb9b2946f3874695867f4f169a6f3ed
#
_cell.length_a   1.000
_cell.length_b   1.000
_cell.length_c   1.000
_cell.angle_alpha   90.00
_cell.angle_beta   90.00
_cell.angle_gamma   90.00
#
_symmetry.space_group_name_H-M   'P 1'
#
loop_
_entity.id
_entity.type
_entity.pdbx_description
1 polymer ?
#
loop_
_entity_poly.entity_id
_entity_poly.type
_entity_poly.pdbx_seq_one_letter_code
_entity_poly.pdbx_strand_id
1 'polypeptide(L)'
;MSVFKVERVDYLNEKDAQALVFLLDAYAQDPMGGGEALNPEASARLCQDLSRIAGAASFIAWSEGQPIGLINCFEGYSTFKAKPLLNVHDIAVLAQHRGQGVGQALLKAAEDHARQRGCCKLTLEVLSGNAPAMASYKRFGFAQYELDPAAGQAQFMQKWL
;
A
#
# COMPACT_ATOMS: atom_id res chain seq x y z
N MET A 1 20.28 -6.78 13.01
CA MET A 1 19.16 -5.88 12.68
C MET A 1 19.47 -5.16 11.39
N SER A 2 18.61 -5.28 10.40
CA SER A 2 18.74 -4.46 9.21
C SER A 2 18.32 -3.03 9.54
N VAL A 3 19.17 -2.07 9.21
CA VAL A 3 18.84 -0.66 9.34
C VAL A 3 18.18 -0.22 8.03
N PHE A 4 16.96 0.27 8.12
CA PHE A 4 16.25 0.84 6.97
C PHE A 4 15.56 2.14 7.38
N LYS A 5 15.22 2.96 6.41
CA LYS A 5 14.43 4.19 6.60
C LYS A 5 13.26 4.20 5.63
N VAL A 6 12.14 4.79 6.05
CA VAL A 6 10.97 4.98 5.21
C VAL A 6 10.87 6.44 4.82
N GLU A 7 10.78 6.70 3.52
CA GLU A 7 10.69 8.05 2.97
C GLU A 7 9.50 8.17 2.03
N ARG A 8 8.92 9.37 1.99
CA ARG A 8 7.87 9.68 1.04
C ARG A 8 8.42 9.75 -0.37
N VAL A 9 7.69 9.17 -1.33
CA VAL A 9 8.04 9.19 -2.75
C VAL A 9 7.75 10.58 -3.33
N ASP A 10 8.74 11.12 -4.03
CA ASP A 10 8.53 12.20 -5.00
C ASP A 10 8.35 11.54 -6.37
N TYR A 11 7.12 11.52 -6.88
CA TYR A 11 6.79 10.85 -8.14
C TYR A 11 7.52 11.43 -9.35
N LEU A 12 8.00 12.66 -9.27
CA LEU A 12 8.76 13.33 -10.35
C LEU A 12 10.27 13.18 -10.19
N ASN A 13 10.73 12.62 -9.09
CA ASN A 13 12.13 12.28 -8.90
C ASN A 13 12.43 10.95 -9.58
N GLU A 14 13.44 10.91 -10.44
CA GLU A 14 13.74 9.73 -11.26
C GLU A 14 14.10 8.50 -10.42
N LYS A 15 14.90 8.68 -9.38
CA LYS A 15 15.31 7.58 -8.48
C LYS A 15 14.09 6.97 -7.78
N ASP A 16 13.22 7.81 -7.24
CA ASP A 16 12.00 7.38 -6.55
C ASP A 16 11.05 6.68 -7.52
N ALA A 17 10.86 7.25 -8.71
CA ALA A 17 9.99 6.68 -9.73
C ALA A 17 10.46 5.29 -10.18
N GLN A 18 11.75 5.13 -10.43
CA GLN A 18 12.33 3.84 -10.81
C GLN A 18 12.18 2.82 -9.68
N ALA A 19 12.41 3.23 -8.44
CA ALA A 19 12.28 2.37 -7.27
C ALA A 19 10.83 1.91 -7.06
N LEU A 20 9.86 2.82 -7.20
CA LEU A 20 8.44 2.50 -7.08
C LEU A 20 8.03 1.45 -8.12
N VAL A 21 8.37 1.68 -9.39
CA VAL A 21 8.04 0.74 -10.48
C VAL A 21 8.71 -0.61 -10.26
N PHE A 22 9.98 -0.62 -9.86
CA PHE A 22 10.71 -1.86 -9.54
C PHE A 22 10.01 -2.68 -8.45
N LEU A 23 9.65 -2.03 -7.35
CA LEU A 23 8.99 -2.70 -6.22
C LEU A 23 7.58 -3.18 -6.58
N LEU A 24 6.83 -2.38 -7.33
CA LEU A 24 5.48 -2.75 -7.75
C LEU A 24 5.50 -3.90 -8.76
N ASP A 25 6.47 -3.91 -9.67
CA ASP A 25 6.66 -5.02 -10.61
C ASP A 25 7.03 -6.32 -9.89
N ALA A 26 7.92 -6.25 -8.90
CA ALA A 26 8.25 -7.40 -8.06
C ALA A 26 7.02 -7.95 -7.32
N TYR A 27 6.18 -7.07 -6.81
CA TYR A 27 4.91 -7.45 -6.18
C TYR A 27 3.94 -8.08 -7.19
N ALA A 28 3.80 -7.50 -8.38
CA ALA A 28 2.91 -8.02 -9.43
C ALA A 28 3.29 -9.45 -9.84
N GLN A 29 4.56 -9.78 -9.87
CA GLN A 29 5.06 -11.12 -10.22
C GLN A 29 4.91 -12.13 -9.07
N ASP A 30 4.71 -11.67 -7.83
CA ASP A 30 4.43 -12.55 -6.70
C ASP A 30 3.06 -13.22 -6.89
N PRO A 31 2.88 -14.52 -6.52
CA PRO A 31 1.59 -15.20 -6.63
C PRO A 31 0.42 -14.45 -5.98
N MET A 32 0.68 -13.77 -4.87
CA MET A 32 -0.33 -12.95 -4.18
C MET A 32 -0.58 -11.59 -4.85
N GLY A 33 0.27 -11.19 -5.80
CA GLY A 33 0.13 -9.97 -6.59
C GLY A 33 -0.42 -10.20 -8.01
N GLY A 34 -0.75 -11.43 -8.35
CA GLY A 34 -1.27 -11.80 -9.67
C GLY A 34 -0.35 -12.70 -10.50
N GLY A 35 0.93 -12.81 -10.18
CA GLY A 35 1.88 -13.72 -10.80
C GLY A 35 2.43 -13.29 -12.16
N GLU A 36 2.14 -12.08 -12.62
CA GLU A 36 2.57 -11.54 -13.91
C GLU A 36 3.23 -10.17 -13.75
N ALA A 37 4.21 -9.88 -14.61
CA ALA A 37 4.86 -8.57 -14.64
C ALA A 37 3.88 -7.46 -15.00
N LEU A 38 4.20 -6.24 -14.59
CA LEU A 38 3.43 -5.06 -14.96
C LEU A 38 3.45 -4.86 -16.48
N ASN A 39 2.33 -4.37 -17.02
CA ASN A 39 2.26 -3.94 -18.41
C ASN A 39 3.28 -2.80 -18.64
N PRO A 40 4.13 -2.88 -19.72
CA PRO A 40 5.15 -1.87 -19.98
C PRO A 40 4.61 -0.44 -20.14
N GLU A 41 3.44 -0.27 -20.76
CA GLU A 41 2.81 1.05 -20.88
C GLU A 41 2.39 1.61 -19.51
N ALA A 42 1.84 0.76 -18.66
CA ALA A 42 1.48 1.15 -17.29
C ALA A 42 2.73 1.56 -16.51
N SER A 43 3.79 0.75 -16.55
CA SER A 43 5.06 1.06 -15.89
C SER A 43 5.64 2.40 -16.32
N ALA A 44 5.59 2.71 -17.62
CA ALA A 44 6.15 3.95 -18.18
C ALA A 44 5.41 5.21 -17.73
N ARG A 45 4.09 5.10 -17.47
CA ARG A 45 3.24 6.26 -17.16
C ARG A 45 2.95 6.43 -15.66
N LEU A 46 3.09 5.37 -14.89
CA LEU A 46 2.55 5.27 -13.54
C LEU A 46 2.90 6.47 -12.64
N CYS A 47 4.18 6.79 -12.50
CA CYS A 47 4.59 7.86 -11.58
C CYS A 47 4.17 9.24 -12.05
N GLN A 48 4.17 9.48 -13.37
CA GLN A 48 3.65 10.72 -13.91
C GLN A 48 2.14 10.88 -13.65
N ASP A 49 1.38 9.80 -13.80
CA ASP A 49 -0.05 9.80 -13.49
C ASP A 49 -0.28 10.01 -11.99
N LEU A 50 0.46 9.29 -11.13
CA LEU A 50 0.35 9.46 -9.67
C LEU A 50 0.65 10.89 -9.22
N SER A 51 1.59 11.58 -9.86
CA SER A 51 1.92 12.97 -9.54
C SER A 51 0.75 13.94 -9.74
N ARG A 52 -0.23 13.56 -10.55
CA ARG A 52 -1.42 14.37 -10.87
C ARG A 52 -2.65 13.96 -10.07
N ILE A 53 -2.59 12.86 -9.32
CA ILE A 53 -3.71 12.38 -8.51
C ILE A 53 -3.65 13.07 -7.15
N ALA A 54 -4.59 13.96 -6.89
CA ALA A 54 -4.75 14.53 -5.57
C ALA A 54 -5.08 13.42 -4.56
N GLY A 55 -4.37 13.37 -3.45
CA GLY A 55 -4.57 12.33 -2.45
C GLY A 55 -3.76 11.06 -2.65
N ALA A 56 -2.98 10.92 -3.73
CA ALA A 56 -2.01 9.85 -3.86
C ALA A 56 -0.81 10.10 -2.93
N ALA A 57 -0.41 9.09 -2.18
CA ALA A 57 0.76 9.14 -1.33
C ALA A 57 1.42 7.77 -1.30
N SER A 58 2.71 7.74 -1.58
CA SER A 58 3.50 6.52 -1.55
C SER A 58 4.73 6.69 -0.67
N PHE A 59 5.16 5.60 -0.05
CA PHE A 59 6.36 5.56 0.78
C PHE A 59 7.20 4.36 0.38
N ILE A 60 8.51 4.55 0.39
CA ILE A 60 9.48 3.48 0.11
C ILE A 60 10.38 3.29 1.33
N ALA A 61 10.58 2.03 1.69
CA ALA A 61 11.60 1.64 2.65
C ALA A 61 12.91 1.41 1.90
N TRP A 62 13.97 2.04 2.39
CA TRP A 62 15.32 2.00 1.80
C TRP A 62 16.30 1.38 2.78
N SER A 63 17.13 0.45 2.33
CA SER A 63 18.24 -0.10 3.09
C SER A 63 19.50 -0.04 2.24
N GLU A 64 20.55 0.59 2.76
CA GLU A 64 21.83 0.76 2.05
C GLU A 64 21.69 1.35 0.65
N GLY A 65 20.74 2.30 0.50
CA GLY A 65 20.45 2.94 -0.79
C GLY A 65 19.63 2.12 -1.77
N GLN A 66 19.20 0.91 -1.37
CA GLN A 66 18.35 0.04 -2.19
C GLN A 66 16.90 0.06 -1.71
N PRO A 67 15.92 0.09 -2.63
CA PRO A 67 14.52 0.02 -2.24
C PRO A 67 14.16 -1.42 -1.85
N ILE A 68 13.52 -1.59 -0.69
CA ILE A 68 13.21 -2.91 -0.14
C ILE A 68 11.73 -3.13 0.14
N GLY A 69 10.92 -2.07 0.13
CA GLY A 69 9.48 -2.17 0.36
C GLY A 69 8.75 -0.91 -0.08
N LEU A 70 7.47 -1.06 -0.39
CA LEU A 70 6.61 -0.02 -0.96
C LEU A 70 5.23 -0.07 -0.33
N ILE A 71 4.64 1.09 -0.12
CA ILE A 71 3.22 1.26 0.14
C ILE A 71 2.65 2.36 -0.75
N ASN A 72 1.59 2.06 -1.48
CA ASN A 72 0.82 3.02 -2.28
C ASN A 72 -0.52 3.27 -1.61
N CYS A 73 -0.85 4.52 -1.38
CA CYS A 73 -2.10 4.92 -0.73
C CYS A 73 -2.85 5.94 -1.56
N PHE A 74 -4.18 5.89 -1.48
CA PHE A 74 -5.08 6.86 -2.10
C PHE A 74 -6.08 7.36 -1.08
N GLU A 75 -6.28 8.67 -1.04
CA GLU A 75 -7.27 9.29 -0.18
C GLU A 75 -8.67 9.11 -0.78
N GLY A 76 -9.57 8.59 0.02
CA GLY A 76 -11.00 8.53 -0.26
C GLY A 76 -11.76 9.37 0.74
N TYR A 77 -13.08 9.18 0.80
CA TYR A 77 -13.93 9.98 1.66
C TYR A 77 -14.98 9.12 2.36
N SER A 78 -15.11 9.27 3.66
CA SER A 78 -16.18 8.66 4.45
C SER A 78 -17.37 9.62 4.53
N THR A 79 -18.44 9.29 3.82
CA THR A 79 -19.67 10.09 3.85
C THR A 79 -20.33 10.06 5.22
N PHE A 80 -20.22 8.96 5.95
CA PHE A 80 -20.82 8.81 7.28
C PHE A 80 -20.11 9.65 8.35
N LYS A 81 -18.79 9.83 8.20
CA LYS A 81 -17.99 10.64 9.13
C LYS A 81 -17.73 12.05 8.64
N ALA A 82 -18.06 12.34 7.38
CA ALA A 82 -17.72 13.60 6.70
C ALA A 82 -16.23 13.95 6.85
N LYS A 83 -15.39 12.93 6.64
CA LYS A 83 -13.92 13.03 6.74
C LYS A 83 -13.24 12.19 5.67
N PRO A 84 -12.03 12.57 5.25
CA PRO A 84 -11.26 11.71 4.38
C PRO A 84 -10.90 10.39 5.08
N LEU A 85 -10.59 9.39 4.29
CA LEU A 85 -9.97 8.15 4.70
C LEU A 85 -8.75 7.89 3.81
N LEU A 86 -7.83 7.07 4.25
CA LEU A 86 -6.68 6.67 3.44
C LEU A 86 -6.77 5.18 3.14
N ASN A 87 -6.85 4.83 1.86
CA ASN A 87 -6.84 3.45 1.41
C ASN A 87 -5.42 3.02 1.09
N VAL A 88 -4.97 1.94 1.72
CA VAL A 88 -3.73 1.26 1.36
C VAL A 88 -4.05 0.36 0.16
N HIS A 89 -3.61 0.79 -1.03
CA HIS A 89 -3.91 0.10 -2.28
C HIS A 89 -2.93 -1.03 -2.56
N ASP A 90 -1.63 -0.79 -2.33
CA ASP A 90 -0.57 -1.79 -2.45
C ASP A 90 0.35 -1.69 -1.24
N ILE A 91 0.80 -2.81 -0.73
CA ILE A 91 1.89 -2.90 0.22
C ILE A 91 2.70 -4.16 -0.08
N ALA A 92 3.99 -3.98 -0.25
CA ALA A 92 4.89 -5.08 -0.59
C ALA A 92 6.26 -4.88 0.03
N VAL A 93 6.86 -5.99 0.46
CA VAL A 93 8.25 -6.05 0.94
C VAL A 93 8.94 -7.14 0.15
N LEU A 94 10.15 -6.85 -0.36
CA LEU A 94 10.95 -7.87 -1.07
C LEU A 94 11.16 -9.08 -0.16
N ALA A 95 11.11 -10.28 -0.75
CA ALA A 95 11.10 -11.54 -0.01
C ALA A 95 12.25 -11.65 1.02
N GLN A 96 13.46 -11.26 0.63
CA GLN A 96 14.65 -11.32 1.48
C GLN A 96 14.64 -10.32 2.65
N HIS A 97 13.71 -9.38 2.65
CA HIS A 97 13.55 -8.36 3.70
C HIS A 97 12.29 -8.51 4.54
N ARG A 98 11.53 -9.59 4.32
CA ARG A 98 10.33 -9.90 5.12
C ARG A 98 10.71 -10.33 6.54
N GLY A 99 9.78 -10.14 7.47
CA GLY A 99 9.99 -10.51 8.87
C GLY A 99 10.94 -9.58 9.65
N GLN A 100 11.31 -8.44 9.09
CA GLN A 100 12.25 -7.48 9.68
C GLN A 100 11.58 -6.16 10.10
N GLY A 101 10.26 -6.12 10.13
CA GLY A 101 9.50 -4.93 10.53
C GLY A 101 9.27 -3.89 9.43
N VAL A 102 9.69 -4.15 8.20
CA VAL A 102 9.55 -3.20 7.08
C VAL A 102 8.08 -2.90 6.78
N GLY A 103 7.23 -3.92 6.72
CA GLY A 103 5.79 -3.74 6.48
C GLY A 103 5.11 -2.91 7.57
N GLN A 104 5.45 -3.15 8.83
CA GLN A 104 4.92 -2.36 9.96
C GLN A 104 5.37 -0.89 9.88
N ALA A 105 6.61 -0.63 9.48
CA ALA A 105 7.11 0.72 9.31
C ALA A 105 6.43 1.46 8.14
N LEU A 106 6.15 0.76 7.03
CA LEU A 106 5.38 1.31 5.91
C LEU A 106 3.94 1.65 6.33
N LEU A 107 3.28 0.77 7.06
CA LEU A 107 1.94 1.03 7.60
C LEU A 107 1.95 2.22 8.57
N LYS A 108 2.99 2.34 9.39
CA LYS A 108 3.14 3.49 10.31
C LYS A 108 3.29 4.81 9.54
N ALA A 109 4.07 4.82 8.47
CA ALA A 109 4.21 6.01 7.61
C ALA A 109 2.86 6.41 7.00
N ALA A 110 2.09 5.44 6.51
CA ALA A 110 0.74 5.68 6.00
C ALA A 110 -0.21 6.22 7.09
N GLU A 111 -0.16 5.66 8.29
CA GLU A 111 -0.96 6.12 9.42
C GLU A 111 -0.63 7.57 9.80
N ASP A 112 0.65 7.90 9.90
CA ASP A 112 1.09 9.25 10.24
C ASP A 112 0.64 10.26 9.17
N HIS A 113 0.76 9.90 7.90
CA HIS A 113 0.25 10.71 6.79
C HIS A 113 -1.27 10.89 6.89
N ALA A 114 -2.02 9.82 7.15
CA ALA A 114 -3.47 9.87 7.30
C ALA A 114 -3.89 10.81 8.44
N ARG A 115 -3.21 10.75 9.57
CA ARG A 115 -3.47 11.63 10.72
C ARG A 115 -3.20 13.10 10.37
N GLN A 116 -2.12 13.39 9.67
CA GLN A 116 -1.81 14.74 9.19
C GLN A 116 -2.87 15.28 8.24
N ARG A 117 -3.48 14.41 7.45
CA ARG A 117 -4.55 14.74 6.50
C ARG A 117 -5.93 14.83 7.16
N GLY A 118 -6.07 14.52 8.44
CA GLY A 118 -7.35 14.48 9.13
C GLY A 118 -8.24 13.29 8.76
N CYS A 119 -7.66 12.22 8.24
CA CYS A 119 -8.39 11.01 7.90
C CYS A 119 -9.00 10.35 9.15
N CYS A 120 -10.20 9.79 9.00
CA CYS A 120 -10.87 9.10 10.10
C CYS A 120 -10.45 7.64 10.25
N LYS A 121 -9.91 7.04 9.21
CA LYS A 121 -9.46 5.64 9.22
C LYS A 121 -8.51 5.31 8.06
N LEU A 122 -7.80 4.19 8.22
CA LEU A 122 -7.13 3.47 7.12
C LEU A 122 -8.03 2.34 6.67
N THR A 123 -8.01 2.03 5.38
CA THR A 123 -8.66 0.85 4.80
C THR A 123 -7.66 0.07 3.94
N LEU A 124 -7.87 -1.22 3.80
CA LEU A 124 -7.13 -2.06 2.85
C LEU A 124 -7.97 -3.27 2.48
N GLU A 125 -7.58 -3.91 1.39
CA GLU A 125 -8.10 -5.18 0.93
C GLU A 125 -7.00 -6.23 1.05
N VAL A 126 -7.37 -7.44 1.39
CA VAL A 126 -6.44 -8.54 1.55
C VAL A 126 -7.11 -9.85 1.16
N LEU A 127 -6.37 -10.70 0.45
CA LEU A 127 -6.84 -12.06 0.16
C LEU A 127 -6.85 -12.87 1.46
N SER A 128 -7.97 -13.51 1.76
CA SER A 128 -8.13 -14.30 2.99
C SER A 128 -7.13 -15.46 3.10
N GLY A 129 -6.65 -15.96 1.96
CA GLY A 129 -5.60 -16.99 1.89
C GLY A 129 -4.18 -16.48 2.16
N ASN A 130 -3.97 -15.16 2.24
CA ASN A 130 -2.67 -14.59 2.54
C ASN A 130 -2.49 -14.45 4.06
N ALA A 131 -2.20 -15.57 4.71
CA ALA A 131 -2.10 -15.64 6.17
C ALA A 131 -1.02 -14.71 6.76
N PRO A 132 0.19 -14.59 6.18
CA PRO A 132 1.20 -13.66 6.70
C PRO A 132 0.74 -12.19 6.66
N ALA A 133 0.10 -11.77 5.57
CA ALA A 133 -0.43 -10.41 5.45
C ALA A 133 -1.56 -10.16 6.46
N MET A 134 -2.49 -11.11 6.58
CA MET A 134 -3.57 -11.04 7.57
C MET A 134 -3.04 -10.85 8.99
N ALA A 135 -2.04 -11.64 9.37
CA ALA A 135 -1.41 -11.54 10.69
C ALA A 135 -0.72 -10.19 10.90
N SER A 136 -0.01 -9.69 9.89
CA SER A 136 0.66 -8.38 9.92
C SER A 136 -0.34 -7.23 10.11
N TYR A 137 -1.45 -7.26 9.38
CA TYR A 137 -2.46 -6.22 9.48
C TYR A 137 -3.19 -6.24 10.82
N LYS A 138 -3.55 -7.41 11.33
CA LYS A 138 -4.14 -7.57 12.66
C LYS A 138 -3.20 -7.04 13.76
N ARG A 139 -1.91 -7.35 13.67
CA ARG A 139 -0.90 -6.87 14.61
C ARG A 139 -0.79 -5.33 14.58
N PHE A 140 -0.96 -4.71 13.42
CA PHE A 140 -0.96 -3.25 13.29
C PHE A 140 -2.23 -2.61 13.87
N GLY A 141 -3.34 -3.36 13.96
CA GLY A 141 -4.61 -2.88 14.51
C GLY A 141 -5.78 -2.90 13.52
N PHE A 142 -5.59 -3.47 12.33
CA PHE A 142 -6.70 -3.66 11.40
C PHE A 142 -7.63 -4.76 11.88
N ALA A 143 -8.92 -4.54 11.66
CA ALA A 143 -9.97 -5.53 11.89
C ALA A 143 -10.84 -5.60 10.64
N GLN A 144 -11.53 -6.73 10.48
CA GLN A 144 -12.47 -6.89 9.38
C GLN A 144 -13.60 -5.86 9.50
N TYR A 145 -13.95 -5.25 8.36
CA TYR A 145 -15.09 -4.35 8.31
C TYR A 145 -16.39 -5.14 8.51
N GLU A 146 -17.10 -4.83 9.57
CA GLU A 146 -18.39 -5.42 9.89
C GLU A 146 -19.37 -4.33 10.30
N LEU A 147 -20.62 -4.42 9.84
CA LEU A 147 -21.75 -3.61 10.32
C LEU A 147 -22.56 -4.42 11.32
N ASP A 148 -23.30 -5.40 10.83
CA ASP A 148 -24.08 -6.36 11.61
C ASP A 148 -23.63 -7.77 11.20
N PRO A 149 -23.13 -8.60 12.13
CA PRO A 149 -22.72 -9.97 11.81
C PRO A 149 -23.81 -10.80 11.12
N ALA A 150 -25.08 -10.53 11.43
CA ALA A 150 -26.21 -11.20 10.80
C ALA A 150 -26.39 -10.81 9.33
N ALA A 151 -25.89 -9.68 8.90
CA ALA A 151 -25.91 -9.23 7.51
C ALA A 151 -24.78 -9.84 6.65
N GLY A 152 -23.83 -10.55 7.27
CA GLY A 152 -22.69 -11.16 6.61
C GLY A 152 -21.49 -10.24 6.53
N GLN A 153 -20.53 -10.64 5.69
CA GLN A 153 -19.25 -9.94 5.52
C GLN A 153 -19.29 -9.05 4.29
N ALA A 154 -18.58 -7.90 4.35
CA ALA A 154 -18.38 -7.06 3.18
C ALA A 154 -17.60 -7.82 2.11
N GLN A 155 -18.06 -7.75 0.86
CA GLN A 155 -17.43 -8.39 -0.28
C GLN A 155 -16.84 -7.34 -1.21
N PHE A 156 -15.62 -7.54 -1.66
CA PHE A 156 -15.02 -6.74 -2.72
C PHE A 156 -15.41 -7.31 -4.07
N MET A 157 -15.96 -6.49 -4.94
CA MET A 157 -16.46 -6.89 -6.24
C MET A 157 -15.89 -5.99 -7.34
N GLN A 158 -15.68 -6.53 -8.54
CA GLN A 158 -15.16 -5.75 -9.66
C GLN A 158 -15.92 -6.08 -10.95
N LYS A 159 -15.92 -5.11 -11.86
CA LYS A 159 -16.42 -5.25 -13.22
C LYS A 159 -15.50 -4.47 -14.14
N TRP A 160 -14.88 -5.14 -15.09
CA TRP A 160 -14.05 -4.48 -16.11
C TRP A 160 -14.91 -3.68 -17.09
N LEU A 161 -14.35 -2.55 -17.56
CA LEU A 161 -14.99 -1.63 -18.51
C LEU A 161 -14.33 -1.71 -19.88
#